data_31eaa5177ec81d6dbd13e6ac418fca45
#
_entry.id   31eaa5177ec81d6dbd13e6ac418fca45
#
_cell.length_a   1.000
_cell.length_b   1.000
_cell.length_c   1.000
_cell.angle_alpha   90.00
_cell.angle_beta   90.00
_cell.angle_gamma   90.00
#
_symmetry.space_group_name_H-M   'P 1'
#
loop_
_entity.id
_entity.type
_entity.pdbx_description
1 polymer ?
#
loop_
_entity_poly.entity_id
_entity_poly.type
_entity_poly.pdbx_seq_one_letter_code
_entity_poly.pdbx_strand_id
1 'polypeptide(L)'
;MNFAIVRYLIGWMLGIESVFLLCPALTAVIYGEEELPAYLIAAAFSLAGAALLCHRKPKNTRFYAREGYVTVALCWLILAVIGALPFVLSGEIPFFVDALFETVSGFTTTGATILSDVEALSHASMLWRCLTHWVGGMGVLVFMLIVLPLAGGQTIFLMRAESPGPSVSKMSPRMRDTATILYAIYFGLTVLQMILLLIGGMPLFDAICVSLGTAGTGGFGNWNDSIAHYNSAYLQNVITVFMILFGINFSAYFLILTRKFRQAFRIEEIRVYLGVIFVFAGLIAFNVRPMFGSLRESFHHALFQVASIITTTGFSTVDFDQWPTFSRALLVLLMFIGACAGSTGGGIKCSRILLLGKSVKKELMCLIHPRLVRVNKMDGQRVPHEVMRSINVFVVAYAFIFILSLLIISLNCEDLVTCFTSVATTLNNVGPGLSLCGPTCNFGFFPPLSKGVLIFDMLAGRLELFPMLLLFTPGTWQRNK
;
A
#
# COMPACT_ATOMS: atom_id res chain seq x y z
N MET A 1 14.59 25.65 1.18
CA MET A 1 13.52 24.89 0.51
C MET A 1 12.85 25.75 -0.56
N ASN A 2 12.52 25.16 -1.70
CA ASN A 2 11.83 25.85 -2.81
C ASN A 2 10.31 25.65 -2.69
N PHE A 3 9.65 26.52 -1.89
CA PHE A 3 8.21 26.43 -1.65
C PHE A 3 7.36 26.65 -2.91
N ALA A 4 7.87 27.35 -3.93
CA ALA A 4 7.12 27.62 -5.14
C ALA A 4 6.90 26.34 -5.97
N ILE A 5 7.90 25.46 -6.06
CA ILE A 5 7.73 24.19 -6.78
C ILE A 5 6.89 23.21 -5.97
N VAL A 6 7.04 23.13 -4.65
CA VAL A 6 6.22 22.29 -3.77
C VAL A 6 4.74 22.65 -3.92
N ARG A 7 4.40 23.95 -3.82
CA ARG A 7 3.04 24.43 -4.02
C ARG A 7 2.48 24.06 -5.40
N TYR A 8 3.28 24.24 -6.45
CA TYR A 8 2.86 23.97 -7.82
C TYR A 8 2.57 22.48 -8.06
N LEU A 9 3.38 21.60 -7.46
CA LEU A 9 3.17 20.14 -7.54
C LEU A 9 1.94 19.68 -6.78
N ILE A 10 1.70 20.22 -5.57
CA ILE A 10 0.47 19.98 -4.82
C ILE A 10 -0.76 20.40 -5.65
N GLY A 11 -0.71 21.57 -6.29
CA GLY A 11 -1.79 22.02 -7.16
C GLY A 11 -2.09 21.05 -8.31
N TRP A 12 -1.08 20.46 -8.95
CA TRP A 12 -1.28 19.45 -9.97
C TRP A 12 -1.93 18.17 -9.42
N MET A 13 -1.53 17.74 -8.22
CA MET A 13 -2.11 16.57 -7.58
C MET A 13 -3.60 16.78 -7.25
N LEU A 14 -3.96 17.96 -6.73
CA LEU A 14 -5.36 18.32 -6.51
C LEU A 14 -6.18 18.34 -7.81
N GLY A 15 -5.59 18.83 -8.92
CA GLY A 15 -6.25 18.76 -10.23
C GLY A 15 -6.56 17.34 -10.69
N ILE A 16 -5.65 16.41 -10.43
CA ILE A 16 -5.86 14.98 -10.74
C ILE A 16 -6.92 14.38 -9.82
N GLU A 17 -6.88 14.66 -8.52
CA GLU A 17 -7.87 14.18 -7.56
C GLU A 17 -9.27 14.67 -7.93
N SER A 18 -9.42 15.91 -8.36
CA SER A 18 -10.69 16.46 -8.84
C SER A 18 -11.28 15.64 -9.99
N VAL A 19 -10.43 15.13 -10.91
CA VAL A 19 -10.87 14.25 -12.00
C VAL A 19 -11.31 12.88 -11.47
N PHE A 20 -10.58 12.31 -10.51
CA PHE A 20 -10.97 11.03 -9.90
C PHE A 20 -12.26 11.12 -9.09
N LEU A 21 -12.55 12.26 -8.44
CA LEU A 21 -13.82 12.51 -7.73
C LEU A 21 -15.03 12.56 -8.67
N LEU A 22 -14.85 12.79 -9.97
CA LEU A 22 -15.94 12.71 -10.94
C LEU A 22 -16.39 11.26 -11.23
N CYS A 23 -15.55 10.26 -10.95
CA CYS A 23 -15.95 8.86 -11.15
C CYS A 23 -17.09 8.44 -10.19
N PRO A 24 -16.96 8.61 -8.84
CA PRO A 24 -18.08 8.36 -7.93
C PRO A 24 -19.26 9.29 -8.16
N ALA A 25 -19.04 10.57 -8.57
CA ALA A 25 -20.13 11.45 -8.95
C ALA A 25 -20.95 10.89 -10.13
N LEU A 26 -20.27 10.33 -11.14
CA LEU A 26 -20.95 9.63 -12.25
C LEU A 26 -21.71 8.40 -11.77
N THR A 27 -21.15 7.64 -10.83
CA THR A 27 -21.82 6.47 -10.23
C THR A 27 -23.09 6.90 -9.50
N ALA A 28 -23.06 7.98 -8.70
CA ALA A 28 -24.24 8.52 -8.05
C ALA A 28 -25.34 8.90 -9.05
N VAL A 29 -24.98 9.43 -10.23
CA VAL A 29 -25.96 9.71 -11.31
C VAL A 29 -26.56 8.43 -11.87
N ILE A 30 -25.73 7.38 -12.10
CA ILE A 30 -26.20 6.10 -12.69
C ILE A 30 -27.17 5.38 -11.75
N TYR A 31 -26.88 5.40 -10.45
CA TYR A 31 -27.71 4.72 -9.43
C TYR A 31 -28.82 5.63 -8.85
N GLY A 32 -28.82 6.92 -9.17
CA GLY A 32 -29.82 7.88 -8.67
C GLY A 32 -29.68 8.20 -7.20
N GLU A 33 -28.44 8.28 -6.70
CA GLU A 33 -28.12 8.48 -5.30
C GLU A 33 -28.05 9.96 -4.91
N GLU A 34 -28.35 10.27 -3.62
CA GLU A 34 -28.40 11.63 -3.11
C GLU A 34 -27.00 12.23 -2.81
N GLU A 35 -25.94 11.43 -2.85
CA GLU A 35 -24.55 11.81 -2.54
C GLU A 35 -23.87 12.60 -3.68
N LEU A 36 -24.48 12.71 -4.85
CA LEU A 36 -23.96 13.44 -6.00
C LEU A 36 -23.43 14.85 -5.65
N PRO A 37 -24.18 15.70 -4.89
CA PRO A 37 -23.70 17.04 -4.54
C PRO A 37 -22.42 17.00 -3.70
N ALA A 38 -22.25 16.03 -2.80
CA ALA A 38 -21.07 15.91 -1.95
C ALA A 38 -19.80 15.71 -2.79
N TYR A 39 -19.86 14.82 -3.79
CA TYR A 39 -18.75 14.56 -4.72
C TYR A 39 -18.45 15.74 -5.62
N LEU A 40 -19.48 16.43 -6.15
CA LEU A 40 -19.30 17.62 -6.99
C LEU A 40 -18.69 18.80 -6.20
N ILE A 41 -19.11 19.01 -4.95
CA ILE A 41 -18.55 20.06 -4.07
C ILE A 41 -17.08 19.73 -3.77
N ALA A 42 -16.76 18.50 -3.42
CA ALA A 42 -15.37 18.09 -3.15
C ALA A 42 -14.49 18.23 -4.40
N ALA A 43 -14.98 17.82 -5.58
CA ALA A 43 -14.27 17.98 -6.85
C ALA A 43 -14.04 19.46 -7.20
N ALA A 44 -15.05 20.31 -7.01
CA ALA A 44 -14.93 21.75 -7.22
C ALA A 44 -13.94 22.41 -6.25
N PHE A 45 -13.96 22.00 -4.97
CA PHE A 45 -13.01 22.47 -3.97
C PHE A 45 -11.56 22.07 -4.30
N SER A 46 -11.36 20.83 -4.71
CA SER A 46 -10.05 20.31 -5.16
C SER A 46 -9.56 21.08 -6.40
N LEU A 47 -10.44 21.31 -7.39
CA LEU A 47 -10.12 22.06 -8.61
C LEU A 47 -9.80 23.54 -8.31
N ALA A 48 -10.55 24.18 -7.41
CA ALA A 48 -10.27 25.55 -6.96
C ALA A 48 -8.91 25.64 -6.27
N GLY A 49 -8.59 24.67 -5.40
CA GLY A 49 -7.27 24.53 -4.79
C GLY A 49 -6.17 24.39 -5.83
N ALA A 50 -6.38 23.53 -6.83
CA ALA A 50 -5.46 23.34 -7.95
C ALA A 50 -5.22 24.64 -8.72
N ALA A 51 -6.26 25.36 -9.08
CA ALA A 51 -6.18 26.64 -9.80
C ALA A 51 -5.41 27.70 -8.99
N LEU A 52 -5.71 27.82 -7.68
CA LEU A 52 -5.03 28.74 -6.78
C LEU A 52 -3.54 28.45 -6.66
N LEU A 53 -3.18 27.18 -6.44
CA LEU A 53 -1.80 26.77 -6.23
C LEU A 53 -0.98 26.79 -7.54
N CYS A 54 -1.60 26.49 -8.68
CA CYS A 54 -0.96 26.50 -10.00
C CYS A 54 -0.94 27.85 -10.69
N HIS A 55 -1.65 28.88 -10.19
CA HIS A 55 -1.77 30.19 -10.81
C HIS A 55 -0.43 30.82 -11.21
N ARG A 56 0.62 30.65 -10.40
CA ARG A 56 1.97 31.17 -10.71
C ARG A 56 2.94 30.02 -10.89
N LYS A 57 3.44 29.85 -12.12
CA LYS A 57 4.51 28.89 -12.42
C LYS A 57 5.79 29.27 -11.66
N PRO A 58 6.51 28.27 -11.09
CA PRO A 58 7.77 28.52 -10.40
C PRO A 58 8.85 29.00 -11.40
N LYS A 59 9.51 30.13 -11.11
CA LYS A 59 10.65 30.62 -11.90
C LYS A 59 11.89 29.72 -11.73
N ASN A 60 12.08 29.18 -10.52
CA ASN A 60 13.16 28.27 -10.21
C ASN A 60 12.61 26.84 -10.13
N THR A 61 13.03 25.99 -11.04
CA THR A 61 12.64 24.59 -11.14
C THR A 61 13.66 23.63 -10.49
N ARG A 62 14.67 24.16 -9.79
CA ARG A 62 15.63 23.30 -9.07
C ARG A 62 14.92 22.55 -7.95
N PHE A 63 15.07 21.24 -7.98
CA PHE A 63 14.38 20.30 -7.11
C PHE A 63 15.40 19.32 -6.54
N TYR A 64 15.52 19.28 -5.23
CA TYR A 64 16.44 18.40 -4.51
C TYR A 64 15.66 17.32 -3.76
N ALA A 65 16.36 16.32 -3.23
CA ALA A 65 15.75 15.22 -2.48
C ALA A 65 14.85 15.69 -1.33
N ARG A 66 15.26 16.75 -0.61
CA ARG A 66 14.49 17.33 0.49
C ARG A 66 13.12 17.84 0.04
N GLU A 67 13.09 18.63 -1.05
CA GLU A 67 11.84 19.11 -1.63
C GLU A 67 10.97 17.94 -2.10
N GLY A 68 11.57 16.87 -2.63
CA GLY A 68 10.88 15.66 -3.04
C GLY A 68 10.14 14.98 -1.90
N TYR A 69 10.85 14.67 -0.84
CA TYR A 69 10.26 14.00 0.32
C TYR A 69 9.13 14.80 0.95
N VAL A 70 9.34 16.12 1.14
CA VAL A 70 8.32 17.00 1.70
C VAL A 70 7.10 17.11 0.80
N THR A 71 7.31 17.23 -0.52
CA THR A 71 6.19 17.32 -1.48
C THR A 71 5.35 16.06 -1.46
N VAL A 72 5.98 14.89 -1.48
CA VAL A 72 5.28 13.60 -1.42
C VAL A 72 4.44 13.52 -0.14
N ALA A 73 5.03 13.73 1.03
CA ALA A 73 4.31 13.64 2.30
C ALA A 73 3.14 14.64 2.39
N LEU A 74 3.33 15.89 1.94
CA LEU A 74 2.27 16.89 1.91
C LEU A 74 1.17 16.54 0.90
N CYS A 75 1.52 16.01 -0.28
CA CYS A 75 0.53 15.56 -1.26
C CYS A 75 -0.38 14.48 -0.66
N TRP A 76 0.18 13.45 -0.01
CA TRP A 76 -0.60 12.39 0.60
C TRP A 76 -1.54 12.90 1.69
N LEU A 77 -1.05 13.80 2.56
CA LEU A 77 -1.88 14.44 3.59
C LEU A 77 -3.03 15.25 3.00
N ILE A 78 -2.74 16.07 1.99
CA ILE A 78 -3.73 16.96 1.38
C ILE A 78 -4.77 16.14 0.59
N LEU A 79 -4.33 15.12 -0.20
CA LEU A 79 -5.24 14.21 -0.89
C LEU A 79 -6.17 13.49 0.10
N ALA A 80 -5.65 13.01 1.23
CA ALA A 80 -6.48 12.35 2.23
C ALA A 80 -7.52 13.29 2.86
N VAL A 81 -7.14 14.55 3.14
CA VAL A 81 -8.05 15.56 3.68
C VAL A 81 -9.17 15.90 2.70
N ILE A 82 -8.84 16.11 1.43
CA ILE A 82 -9.83 16.42 0.38
C ILE A 82 -10.71 15.21 0.09
N GLY A 83 -10.09 14.02 -0.02
CA GLY A 83 -10.82 12.78 -0.27
C GLY A 83 -11.74 12.34 0.87
N ALA A 84 -11.57 12.88 2.09
CA ALA A 84 -12.47 12.68 3.22
C ALA A 84 -13.74 13.56 3.13
N LEU A 85 -13.69 14.67 2.39
CA LEU A 85 -14.82 15.61 2.32
C LEU A 85 -16.11 14.97 1.79
N PRO A 86 -16.13 14.14 0.73
CA PRO A 86 -17.36 13.50 0.28
C PRO A 86 -18.08 12.73 1.39
N PHE A 87 -17.38 11.95 2.19
CA PHE A 87 -17.96 11.16 3.28
C PHE A 87 -18.59 12.02 4.39
N VAL A 88 -17.97 13.17 4.71
CA VAL A 88 -18.50 14.10 5.70
C VAL A 88 -19.69 14.86 5.13
N LEU A 89 -19.62 15.31 3.87
CA LEU A 89 -20.66 16.09 3.22
C LEU A 89 -21.92 15.27 2.89
N SER A 90 -21.76 13.98 2.57
CA SER A 90 -22.88 13.06 2.39
C SER A 90 -23.54 12.68 3.73
N GLY A 91 -22.80 12.79 4.84
CA GLY A 91 -23.26 12.34 6.16
C GLY A 91 -23.09 10.84 6.41
N GLU A 92 -22.53 10.07 5.48
CA GLU A 92 -22.27 8.64 5.66
C GLU A 92 -21.19 8.38 6.72
N ILE A 93 -20.17 9.25 6.82
CA ILE A 93 -19.18 9.26 7.90
C ILE A 93 -19.12 10.69 8.48
N PRO A 94 -19.98 11.03 9.44
CA PRO A 94 -20.16 12.42 9.88
C PRO A 94 -18.96 13.00 10.65
N PHE A 95 -18.18 12.11 11.32
CA PHE A 95 -17.02 12.57 12.07
C PHE A 95 -15.78 12.67 11.17
N PHE A 96 -15.20 13.86 11.08
CA PHE A 96 -14.06 14.16 10.20
C PHE A 96 -12.85 13.25 10.47
N VAL A 97 -12.55 12.90 11.74
CA VAL A 97 -11.42 12.02 12.07
C VAL A 97 -11.65 10.61 11.51
N ASP A 98 -12.90 10.13 11.53
CA ASP A 98 -13.29 8.83 11.01
C ASP A 98 -13.25 8.82 9.48
N ALA A 99 -13.78 9.86 8.83
CA ALA A 99 -13.68 10.03 7.39
C ALA A 99 -12.22 10.14 6.92
N LEU A 100 -11.38 10.85 7.68
CA LEU A 100 -9.95 10.95 7.39
C LEU A 100 -9.25 9.60 7.57
N PHE A 101 -9.60 8.81 8.61
CA PHE A 101 -9.06 7.47 8.82
C PHE A 101 -9.39 6.57 7.62
N GLU A 102 -10.66 6.53 7.20
CA GLU A 102 -11.13 5.73 6.07
C GLU A 102 -10.41 6.13 4.77
N THR A 103 -10.27 7.44 4.52
CA THR A 103 -9.63 7.95 3.31
C THR A 103 -8.12 7.73 3.31
N VAL A 104 -7.45 7.92 4.46
CA VAL A 104 -6.02 7.59 4.61
C VAL A 104 -5.82 6.11 4.40
N SER A 105 -6.64 5.25 5.02
CA SER A 105 -6.61 3.81 4.80
C SER A 105 -6.80 3.48 3.32
N GLY A 106 -7.69 4.18 2.63
CA GLY A 106 -7.90 4.07 1.19
C GLY A 106 -6.64 4.40 0.40
N PHE A 107 -6.14 5.62 0.48
CA PHE A 107 -4.97 6.07 -0.29
C PHE A 107 -3.70 5.31 0.08
N THR A 108 -3.46 5.01 1.35
CA THR A 108 -2.28 4.23 1.78
C THR A 108 -2.41 2.73 1.47
N THR A 109 -3.54 2.34 0.87
CA THR A 109 -3.83 0.93 0.53
C THR A 109 -3.73 -0.01 1.73
N THR A 110 -4.18 0.47 2.91
CA THR A 110 -4.14 -0.29 4.15
C THR A 110 -5.34 -1.23 4.26
N GLY A 111 -6.55 -0.76 3.93
CA GLY A 111 -7.77 -1.57 4.03
C GLY A 111 -8.36 -1.69 5.45
N ALA A 112 -7.80 -0.99 6.44
CA ALA A 112 -8.43 -0.86 7.75
C ALA A 112 -9.65 0.06 7.66
N THR A 113 -10.80 -0.35 8.19
CA THR A 113 -12.04 0.41 8.13
C THR A 113 -12.55 0.77 9.53
N ILE A 114 -13.18 1.94 9.65
CA ILE A 114 -13.92 2.34 10.86
C ILE A 114 -15.40 1.96 10.77
N LEU A 115 -15.87 1.54 9.60
CA LEU A 115 -17.27 1.24 9.36
C LEU A 115 -17.65 -0.10 10.02
N SER A 116 -18.75 -0.10 10.74
CA SER A 116 -19.35 -1.31 11.29
C SER A 116 -20.17 -2.08 10.25
N ASP A 117 -20.69 -1.36 9.26
CA ASP A 117 -21.47 -1.90 8.15
C ASP A 117 -21.06 -1.19 6.86
N VAL A 118 -20.33 -1.90 6.00
CA VAL A 118 -19.89 -1.34 4.72
C VAL A 118 -21.00 -1.41 3.66
N GLU A 119 -22.00 -2.28 3.84
CA GLU A 119 -23.11 -2.48 2.91
C GLU A 119 -24.12 -1.32 2.96
N ALA A 120 -24.09 -0.54 4.04
CA ALA A 120 -24.92 0.65 4.19
C ALA A 120 -24.43 1.86 3.35
N LEU A 121 -23.22 1.80 2.78
CA LEU A 121 -22.70 2.88 1.94
C LEU A 121 -23.37 2.91 0.57
N SER A 122 -23.50 4.11 0.01
CA SER A 122 -23.89 4.31 -1.39
C SER A 122 -22.88 3.67 -2.37
N HIS A 123 -23.30 3.34 -3.57
CA HIS A 123 -22.39 2.83 -4.62
C HIS A 123 -21.30 3.87 -4.95
N ALA A 124 -21.63 5.15 -4.92
CA ALA A 124 -20.66 6.22 -5.12
C ALA A 124 -19.55 6.19 -4.07
N SER A 125 -19.90 6.08 -2.79
CA SER A 125 -18.94 6.04 -1.69
C SER A 125 -18.14 4.73 -1.66
N MET A 126 -18.79 3.62 -2.00
CA MET A 126 -18.12 2.34 -2.16
C MET A 126 -17.09 2.38 -3.30
N LEU A 127 -17.47 2.93 -4.46
CA LEU A 127 -16.53 3.09 -5.56
C LEU A 127 -15.38 4.03 -5.17
N TRP A 128 -15.64 5.13 -4.45
CA TRP A 128 -14.60 6.04 -4.00
C TRP A 128 -13.59 5.35 -3.10
N ARG A 129 -14.03 4.56 -2.11
CA ARG A 129 -13.16 3.74 -1.25
C ARG A 129 -12.23 2.85 -2.08
N CYS A 130 -12.80 2.06 -3.01
CA CYS A 130 -12.01 1.16 -3.85
C CYS A 130 -11.11 1.91 -4.85
N LEU A 131 -11.55 3.06 -5.35
CA LEU A 131 -10.77 3.88 -6.27
C LEU A 131 -9.57 4.53 -5.56
N THR A 132 -9.71 4.94 -4.27
CA THR A 132 -8.58 5.43 -3.49
C THR A 132 -7.47 4.39 -3.36
N HIS A 133 -7.80 3.09 -3.23
CA HIS A 133 -6.81 2.01 -3.27
C HIS A 133 -6.08 1.94 -4.61
N TRP A 134 -6.84 2.01 -5.70
CA TRP A 134 -6.24 1.94 -7.04
C TRP A 134 -5.32 3.13 -7.31
N VAL A 135 -5.76 4.34 -6.96
CA VAL A 135 -4.95 5.57 -7.05
C VAL A 135 -3.75 5.51 -6.11
N GLY A 136 -3.95 5.04 -4.89
CA GLY A 136 -2.89 4.88 -3.89
C GLY A 136 -1.83 3.84 -4.27
N GLY A 137 -2.25 2.71 -4.85
CA GLY A 137 -1.34 1.70 -5.39
C GLY A 137 -0.45 2.24 -6.52
N MET A 138 -1.02 3.13 -7.34
CA MET A 138 -0.32 3.84 -8.41
C MET A 138 0.42 5.10 -7.96
N GLY A 139 0.13 5.63 -6.78
CA GLY A 139 0.53 6.99 -6.35
C GLY A 139 2.00 7.32 -6.63
N VAL A 140 2.86 6.35 -6.39
CA VAL A 140 4.29 6.41 -6.74
C VAL A 140 4.54 6.69 -8.22
N LEU A 141 3.83 5.97 -9.10
CA LEU A 141 4.05 6.03 -10.55
C LEU A 141 3.46 7.31 -11.16
N VAL A 142 2.28 7.74 -10.69
CA VAL A 142 1.62 8.99 -11.16
C VAL A 142 2.42 10.21 -10.75
N PHE A 143 2.83 10.27 -9.51
CA PHE A 143 3.66 11.36 -9.02
C PHE A 143 4.95 11.48 -9.84
N MET A 144 5.58 10.35 -10.18
CA MET A 144 6.72 10.33 -11.07
C MET A 144 6.42 10.91 -12.45
N LEU A 145 5.31 10.51 -13.08
CA LEU A 145 4.95 10.98 -14.42
C LEU A 145 4.73 12.50 -14.47
N ILE A 146 4.18 13.08 -13.40
CA ILE A 146 3.88 14.51 -13.31
C ILE A 146 5.12 15.31 -12.98
N VAL A 147 5.96 14.83 -12.07
CA VAL A 147 7.12 15.57 -11.58
C VAL A 147 8.32 15.46 -12.51
N LEU A 148 8.47 14.34 -13.24
CA LEU A 148 9.56 14.09 -14.17
C LEU A 148 9.79 15.20 -15.21
N PRO A 149 8.77 15.71 -15.92
CA PRO A 149 8.95 16.79 -16.89
C PRO A 149 9.38 18.11 -16.26
N LEU A 150 9.02 18.34 -14.99
CA LEU A 150 9.26 19.59 -14.27
C LEU A 150 10.64 19.66 -13.61
N ALA A 151 11.24 18.51 -13.31
CA ALA A 151 12.47 18.42 -12.51
C ALA A 151 13.76 18.35 -13.33
N GLY A 152 13.70 18.49 -14.66
CA GLY A 152 14.88 18.70 -15.50
C GLY A 152 16.06 17.72 -15.29
N GLY A 153 15.80 16.43 -15.18
CA GLY A 153 16.84 15.39 -15.12
C GLY A 153 17.40 15.06 -13.72
N GLN A 154 17.01 15.75 -12.65
CA GLN A 154 17.41 15.43 -11.27
C GLN A 154 16.41 14.50 -10.53
N THR A 155 15.54 13.88 -11.26
CA THR A 155 14.41 13.04 -10.82
C THR A 155 14.80 11.73 -10.12
N ILE A 156 16.07 11.32 -10.19
CA ILE A 156 16.59 10.15 -9.46
C ILE A 156 16.30 10.22 -7.94
N PHE A 157 16.26 11.41 -7.37
CA PHE A 157 16.02 11.58 -5.94
C PHE A 157 14.57 11.34 -5.54
N LEU A 158 13.60 11.64 -6.41
CA LEU A 158 12.18 11.34 -6.19
C LEU A 158 11.88 9.85 -6.29
N MET A 159 12.47 9.18 -7.30
CA MET A 159 12.37 7.73 -7.40
C MET A 159 12.91 7.02 -6.16
N ARG A 160 13.98 7.54 -5.57
CA ARG A 160 14.52 6.99 -4.31
C ARG A 160 13.61 7.25 -3.12
N ALA A 161 12.79 8.31 -3.15
CA ALA A 161 11.84 8.63 -2.09
C ALA A 161 10.63 7.72 -2.07
N GLU A 162 10.17 7.27 -3.23
CA GLU A 162 8.92 6.52 -3.36
C GLU A 162 9.08 5.08 -3.86
N SER A 163 10.22 4.73 -4.45
CA SER A 163 10.55 3.36 -4.86
C SER A 163 11.79 2.88 -4.13
N PRO A 164 11.68 2.59 -2.85
CA PRO A 164 12.77 2.07 -2.06
C PRO A 164 12.97 0.60 -2.38
N GLY A 165 14.09 0.34 -2.91
CA GLY A 165 14.62 -0.98 -3.13
C GLY A 165 16.08 -0.87 -3.51
N PRO A 166 16.91 -1.89 -3.19
CA PRO A 166 18.34 -1.86 -3.44
C PRO A 166 18.72 -1.88 -4.93
N SER A 167 17.75 -1.99 -5.81
CA SER A 167 17.97 -2.05 -7.26
C SER A 167 16.96 -1.20 -8.01
N VAL A 168 17.23 0.10 -8.12
CA VAL A 168 16.82 0.79 -9.34
C VAL A 168 17.76 0.28 -10.42
N SER A 169 17.45 -0.91 -10.97
CA SER A 169 18.14 -1.43 -12.14
C SER A 169 18.07 -0.34 -13.21
N LYS A 170 19.16 -0.17 -13.97
CA LYS A 170 19.28 0.76 -15.10
C LYS A 170 18.12 0.52 -16.08
N MET A 171 16.95 1.05 -15.76
CA MET A 171 15.83 1.13 -16.69
C MET A 171 16.08 2.28 -17.64
N SER A 172 15.61 2.17 -18.85
CA SER A 172 15.68 3.08 -20.00
C SER A 172 16.23 4.50 -19.72
N PRO A 173 17.04 5.11 -20.60
CA PRO A 173 17.53 6.48 -20.46
C PRO A 173 16.40 7.53 -20.39
N ARG A 174 15.14 7.15 -20.71
CA ARG A 174 13.96 8.00 -20.59
C ARG A 174 13.05 7.45 -19.50
N MET A 175 13.18 7.98 -18.29
CA MET A 175 12.40 7.57 -17.11
C MET A 175 10.87 7.67 -17.32
N ARG A 176 10.41 8.63 -18.13
CA ARG A 176 9.01 8.80 -18.49
C ARG A 176 8.45 7.58 -19.23
N ASP A 177 9.20 7.03 -20.18
CA ASP A 177 8.77 5.87 -20.97
C ASP A 177 8.63 4.63 -20.08
N THR A 178 9.54 4.47 -19.13
CA THR A 178 9.47 3.38 -18.14
C THR A 178 8.24 3.49 -17.25
N ALA A 179 7.95 4.67 -16.69
CA ALA A 179 6.79 4.89 -15.85
C ALA A 179 5.50 4.65 -16.65
N THR A 180 5.41 5.12 -17.90
CA THR A 180 4.24 4.88 -18.78
C THR A 180 4.01 3.38 -19.01
N ILE A 181 5.07 2.60 -19.24
CA ILE A 181 4.96 1.15 -19.45
C ILE A 181 4.49 0.46 -18.16
N LEU A 182 5.06 0.81 -17.00
CA LEU A 182 4.65 0.23 -15.72
C LEU A 182 3.18 0.54 -15.42
N TYR A 183 2.74 1.75 -15.77
CA TYR A 183 1.36 2.17 -15.64
C TYR A 183 0.43 1.37 -16.55
N ALA A 184 0.83 1.18 -17.81
CA ALA A 184 0.07 0.37 -18.76
C ALA A 184 -0.06 -1.09 -18.31
N ILE A 185 1.00 -1.65 -17.68
CA ILE A 185 0.97 -2.99 -17.10
C ILE A 185 -0.03 -3.05 -15.94
N TYR A 186 0.03 -2.07 -15.03
CA TYR A 186 -0.88 -2.00 -13.88
C TYR A 186 -2.34 -1.94 -14.32
N PHE A 187 -2.65 -1.03 -15.24
CA PHE A 187 -3.99 -0.89 -15.81
C PHE A 187 -4.43 -2.16 -16.56
N GLY A 188 -3.55 -2.72 -17.38
CA GLY A 188 -3.84 -3.93 -18.14
C GLY A 188 -4.13 -5.14 -17.25
N LEU A 189 -3.37 -5.33 -16.16
CA LEU A 189 -3.64 -6.38 -15.18
C LEU A 189 -4.96 -6.14 -14.43
N THR A 190 -5.28 -4.89 -14.08
CA THR A 190 -6.57 -4.56 -13.44
C THR A 190 -7.75 -4.91 -14.35
N VAL A 191 -7.68 -4.52 -15.62
CA VAL A 191 -8.74 -4.84 -16.60
C VAL A 191 -8.84 -6.35 -16.85
N LEU A 192 -7.70 -7.05 -16.94
CA LEU A 192 -7.67 -8.49 -17.11
C LEU A 192 -8.35 -9.21 -15.94
N GLN A 193 -8.06 -8.79 -14.71
CA GLN A 193 -8.72 -9.33 -13.52
C GLN A 193 -10.22 -9.09 -13.55
N MET A 194 -10.66 -7.86 -13.85
CA MET A 194 -12.07 -7.52 -13.95
C MET A 194 -12.80 -8.42 -14.95
N ILE A 195 -12.22 -8.66 -16.14
CA ILE A 195 -12.79 -9.54 -17.15
C ILE A 195 -12.93 -10.98 -16.63
N LEU A 196 -11.91 -11.50 -15.94
CA LEU A 196 -11.95 -12.86 -15.39
C LEU A 196 -12.97 -12.99 -14.26
N LEU A 197 -13.16 -11.95 -13.43
CA LEU A 197 -14.20 -11.94 -12.39
C LEU A 197 -15.61 -11.92 -13.01
N LEU A 198 -15.82 -11.14 -14.08
CA LEU A 198 -17.08 -11.12 -14.83
C LEU A 198 -17.39 -12.48 -15.47
N ILE A 199 -16.40 -13.15 -16.06
CA ILE A 199 -16.54 -14.51 -16.60
C ILE A 199 -16.95 -15.49 -15.48
N GLY A 200 -16.46 -15.28 -14.26
CA GLY A 200 -16.84 -16.05 -13.08
C GLY A 200 -18.25 -15.76 -12.53
N GLY A 201 -19.00 -14.84 -13.15
CA GLY A 201 -20.37 -14.49 -12.75
C GLY A 201 -20.46 -13.43 -11.64
N MET A 202 -19.37 -12.72 -11.32
CA MET A 202 -19.41 -11.60 -10.38
C MET A 202 -20.18 -10.41 -11.00
N PRO A 203 -21.05 -9.70 -10.24
CA PRO A 203 -21.69 -8.47 -10.72
C PRO A 203 -20.67 -7.43 -11.18
N LEU A 204 -21.01 -6.62 -12.19
CA LEU A 204 -20.09 -5.65 -12.79
C LEU A 204 -19.53 -4.66 -11.77
N PHE A 205 -20.38 -4.12 -10.91
CA PHE A 205 -19.96 -3.17 -9.89
C PHE A 205 -18.96 -3.80 -8.91
N ASP A 206 -19.25 -5.00 -8.43
CA ASP A 206 -18.37 -5.75 -7.52
C ASP A 206 -17.05 -6.11 -8.21
N ALA A 207 -17.10 -6.56 -9.47
CA ALA A 207 -15.91 -6.88 -10.25
C ALA A 207 -14.98 -5.66 -10.42
N ILE A 208 -15.55 -4.46 -10.60
CA ILE A 208 -14.80 -3.21 -10.64
C ILE A 208 -14.15 -2.95 -9.26
N CYS A 209 -14.94 -2.90 -8.20
CA CYS A 209 -14.46 -2.58 -6.86
C CYS A 209 -13.38 -3.57 -6.36
N VAL A 210 -13.64 -4.88 -6.51
CA VAL A 210 -12.67 -5.92 -6.12
C VAL A 210 -11.40 -5.84 -6.94
N SER A 211 -11.49 -5.56 -8.26
CA SER A 211 -10.29 -5.41 -9.10
C SER A 211 -9.46 -4.18 -8.72
N LEU A 212 -10.11 -3.06 -8.39
CA LEU A 212 -9.44 -1.86 -7.90
C LEU A 212 -8.74 -2.10 -6.55
N GLY A 213 -9.44 -2.76 -5.61
CA GLY A 213 -8.90 -3.13 -4.30
C GLY A 213 -7.74 -4.11 -4.40
N THR A 214 -7.83 -5.11 -5.27
CA THR A 214 -6.74 -6.09 -5.50
C THR A 214 -5.53 -5.43 -6.14
N ALA A 215 -5.75 -4.61 -7.18
CA ALA A 215 -4.66 -3.95 -7.90
C ALA A 215 -3.87 -2.99 -7.01
N GLY A 216 -4.58 -2.20 -6.19
CA GLY A 216 -3.98 -1.35 -5.18
C GLY A 216 -3.34 -2.13 -4.03
N THR A 217 -3.65 -3.42 -3.86
CA THR A 217 -3.32 -4.23 -2.68
C THR A 217 -3.86 -3.61 -1.40
N GLY A 218 -5.15 -3.20 -1.41
CA GLY A 218 -5.73 -2.43 -0.32
C GLY A 218 -6.85 -3.12 0.47
N GLY A 219 -7.63 -4.02 -0.17
CA GLY A 219 -8.55 -4.92 0.53
C GLY A 219 -9.92 -4.37 0.89
N PHE A 220 -10.28 -3.15 0.53
CA PHE A 220 -11.65 -2.70 0.65
C PHE A 220 -12.57 -3.52 -0.26
N GLY A 221 -13.64 -4.04 0.30
CA GLY A 221 -14.66 -4.83 -0.39
C GLY A 221 -16.05 -4.21 -0.23
N ASN A 222 -17.01 -4.75 -0.98
CA ASN A 222 -18.41 -4.30 -1.01
C ASN A 222 -19.25 -4.97 0.08
N TRP A 223 -18.73 -6.03 0.73
CA TRP A 223 -19.46 -6.88 1.66
C TRP A 223 -18.74 -6.95 3.00
N ASN A 224 -19.50 -7.05 4.07
CA ASN A 224 -18.97 -7.13 5.44
C ASN A 224 -18.12 -8.38 5.67
N ASP A 225 -18.44 -9.47 4.99
CA ASP A 225 -17.69 -10.73 5.02
C ASP A 225 -16.60 -10.82 3.93
N SER A 226 -16.29 -9.68 3.27
CA SER A 226 -15.23 -9.55 2.27
C SER A 226 -15.43 -10.54 1.10
N ILE A 227 -14.39 -11.29 0.71
CA ILE A 227 -14.45 -12.26 -0.41
C ILE A 227 -15.14 -13.58 0.01
N ALA A 228 -15.37 -13.81 1.30
CA ALA A 228 -16.17 -14.93 1.77
C ALA A 228 -17.60 -14.91 1.20
N HIS A 229 -18.16 -13.73 0.93
CA HIS A 229 -19.48 -13.54 0.31
C HIS A 229 -19.62 -14.31 -1.00
N TYR A 230 -18.56 -14.34 -1.81
CA TYR A 230 -18.57 -15.07 -3.07
C TYR A 230 -18.17 -16.52 -2.82
N ASN A 231 -19.15 -17.39 -2.59
CA ASN A 231 -18.92 -18.83 -2.38
C ASN A 231 -18.53 -19.54 -3.70
N SER A 232 -17.46 -19.05 -4.34
CA SER A 232 -16.93 -19.55 -5.60
C SER A 232 -15.42 -19.72 -5.54
N ALA A 233 -14.95 -20.96 -5.57
CA ALA A 233 -13.53 -21.27 -5.60
C ALA A 233 -12.84 -20.65 -6.83
N TYR A 234 -13.54 -20.48 -7.96
CA TYR A 234 -12.99 -19.82 -9.14
C TYR A 234 -12.67 -18.36 -8.86
N LEU A 235 -13.64 -17.58 -8.33
CA LEU A 235 -13.45 -16.17 -8.03
C LEU A 235 -12.35 -15.96 -7.01
N GLN A 236 -12.34 -16.75 -5.92
CA GLN A 236 -11.32 -16.70 -4.89
C GLN A 236 -9.92 -17.03 -5.44
N ASN A 237 -9.80 -18.03 -6.33
CA ASN A 237 -8.53 -18.35 -6.97
C ASN A 237 -8.03 -17.25 -7.90
N VAL A 238 -8.92 -16.63 -8.70
CA VAL A 238 -8.57 -15.49 -9.55
C VAL A 238 -8.01 -14.36 -8.69
N ILE A 239 -8.71 -13.99 -7.62
CA ILE A 239 -8.26 -12.93 -6.71
C ILE A 239 -6.90 -13.30 -6.08
N THR A 240 -6.72 -14.55 -5.61
CA THR A 240 -5.44 -15.04 -5.05
C THR A 240 -4.28 -14.85 -6.02
N VAL A 241 -4.47 -15.28 -7.26
CA VAL A 241 -3.43 -15.17 -8.29
C VAL A 241 -3.09 -13.70 -8.56
N PHE A 242 -4.10 -12.83 -8.67
CA PHE A 242 -3.86 -11.41 -8.93
C PHE A 242 -3.24 -10.68 -7.73
N MET A 243 -3.62 -11.01 -6.49
CA MET A 243 -2.91 -10.51 -5.30
C MET A 243 -1.41 -10.85 -5.38
N ILE A 244 -1.06 -12.11 -5.68
CA ILE A 244 0.33 -12.53 -5.84
C ILE A 244 1.01 -11.77 -6.97
N LEU A 245 0.35 -11.59 -8.12
CA LEU A 245 0.89 -10.86 -9.27
C LEU A 245 1.15 -9.38 -8.92
N PHE A 246 0.22 -8.68 -8.32
CA PHE A 246 0.41 -7.27 -7.91
C PHE A 246 1.48 -7.11 -6.81
N GLY A 247 1.74 -8.15 -6.01
CA GLY A 247 2.84 -8.22 -5.05
C GLY A 247 4.23 -8.43 -5.66
N ILE A 248 4.34 -8.77 -6.96
CA ILE A 248 5.62 -8.94 -7.66
C ILE A 248 6.17 -7.57 -8.10
N ASN A 249 7.49 -7.42 -8.10
CA ASN A 249 8.19 -6.26 -8.62
C ASN A 249 7.80 -5.99 -10.09
N PHE A 250 7.27 -4.80 -10.37
CA PHE A 250 6.83 -4.43 -11.72
C PHE A 250 7.96 -4.41 -12.76
N SER A 251 9.22 -4.27 -12.33
CA SER A 251 10.37 -4.41 -13.23
C SER A 251 10.47 -5.81 -13.86
N ALA A 252 9.97 -6.85 -13.20
CA ALA A 252 9.94 -8.19 -13.76
C ALA A 252 8.99 -8.28 -14.97
N TYR A 253 7.83 -7.62 -14.89
CA TYR A 253 6.89 -7.55 -16.03
C TYR A 253 7.50 -6.81 -17.22
N PHE A 254 8.25 -5.74 -16.98
CA PHE A 254 8.99 -5.06 -18.02
C PHE A 254 10.00 -5.99 -18.70
N LEU A 255 10.72 -6.80 -17.93
CA LEU A 255 11.65 -7.81 -18.46
C LEU A 255 10.92 -8.88 -19.28
N ILE A 256 9.73 -9.32 -18.83
CA ILE A 256 8.89 -10.28 -19.55
C ILE A 256 8.42 -9.70 -20.89
N LEU A 257 7.91 -8.45 -20.90
CA LEU A 257 7.47 -7.77 -22.12
C LEU A 257 8.63 -7.55 -23.11
N THR A 258 9.85 -7.32 -22.62
CA THR A 258 11.05 -7.21 -23.45
C THR A 258 11.68 -8.56 -23.81
N ARG A 259 10.95 -9.66 -23.63
CA ARG A 259 11.35 -11.06 -23.92
C ARG A 259 12.60 -11.53 -23.16
N LYS A 260 12.94 -10.91 -22.03
CA LYS A 260 14.07 -11.27 -21.18
C LYS A 260 13.63 -12.21 -20.03
N PHE A 261 12.82 -13.23 -20.34
CA PHE A 261 12.22 -14.16 -19.36
C PHE A 261 13.24 -14.72 -18.35
N ARG A 262 14.41 -15.18 -18.85
CA ARG A 262 15.44 -15.77 -17.99
C ARG A 262 15.97 -14.79 -16.94
N GLN A 263 15.99 -13.49 -17.22
CA GLN A 263 16.42 -12.47 -16.26
C GLN A 263 15.32 -12.22 -15.22
N ALA A 264 14.05 -12.15 -15.64
CA ALA A 264 12.92 -11.98 -14.73
C ALA A 264 12.86 -13.10 -13.67
N PHE A 265 12.96 -14.37 -14.07
CA PHE A 265 12.94 -15.51 -13.16
C PHE A 265 14.22 -15.67 -12.32
N ARG A 266 15.29 -14.96 -12.63
CA ARG A 266 16.54 -14.98 -11.83
C ARG A 266 16.54 -13.97 -10.69
N ILE A 267 15.58 -13.06 -10.62
CA ILE A 267 15.47 -12.10 -9.52
C ILE A 267 15.29 -12.88 -8.20
N GLU A 268 16.26 -12.73 -7.29
CA GLU A 268 16.29 -13.46 -6.03
C GLU A 268 15.08 -13.14 -5.15
N GLU A 269 14.66 -11.88 -5.12
CA GLU A 269 13.52 -11.41 -4.34
C GLU A 269 12.23 -12.15 -4.71
N ILE A 270 11.93 -12.31 -6.01
CA ILE A 270 10.71 -12.98 -6.49
C ILE A 270 10.72 -14.46 -6.09
N ARG A 271 11.88 -15.13 -6.17
CA ARG A 271 11.99 -16.53 -5.77
C ARG A 271 11.77 -16.72 -4.27
N VAL A 272 12.31 -15.81 -3.46
CA VAL A 272 12.11 -15.85 -2.01
C VAL A 272 10.66 -15.53 -1.67
N TYR A 273 10.07 -14.52 -2.30
CA TYR A 273 8.68 -14.13 -2.12
C TYR A 273 7.71 -15.29 -2.42
N LEU A 274 7.83 -15.92 -3.58
CA LEU A 274 7.02 -17.09 -3.93
C LEU A 274 7.31 -18.28 -3.01
N GLY A 275 8.57 -18.51 -2.65
CA GLY A 275 8.96 -19.54 -1.69
C GLY A 275 8.29 -19.35 -0.33
N VAL A 276 8.27 -18.14 0.19
CA VAL A 276 7.60 -17.80 1.46
C VAL A 276 6.10 -18.08 1.35
N ILE A 277 5.43 -17.63 0.27
CA ILE A 277 4.00 -17.89 0.07
C ILE A 277 3.68 -19.37 0.14
N PHE A 278 4.35 -20.21 -0.64
CA PHE A 278 4.03 -21.64 -0.70
C PHE A 278 4.42 -22.39 0.57
N VAL A 279 5.54 -22.04 1.21
CA VAL A 279 5.97 -22.66 2.47
C VAL A 279 4.98 -22.33 3.60
N PHE A 280 4.63 -21.06 3.74
CA PHE A 280 3.69 -20.65 4.79
C PHE A 280 2.27 -21.16 4.53
N ALA A 281 1.81 -21.13 3.28
CA ALA A 281 0.52 -21.74 2.92
C ALA A 281 0.48 -23.24 3.24
N GLY A 282 1.56 -23.99 2.96
CA GLY A 282 1.67 -25.41 3.30
C GLY A 282 1.65 -25.67 4.81
N LEU A 283 2.42 -24.89 5.59
CA LEU A 283 2.46 -25.00 7.05
C LEU A 283 1.11 -24.69 7.69
N ILE A 284 0.46 -23.61 7.25
CA ILE A 284 -0.86 -23.22 7.74
C ILE A 284 -1.90 -24.26 7.33
N ALA A 285 -1.93 -24.70 6.06
CA ALA A 285 -2.88 -25.69 5.58
C ALA A 285 -2.82 -27.00 6.39
N PHE A 286 -1.61 -27.44 6.73
CA PHE A 286 -1.44 -28.62 7.58
C PHE A 286 -1.95 -28.40 9.01
N ASN A 287 -1.70 -27.22 9.58
CA ASN A 287 -2.12 -26.89 10.95
C ASN A 287 -3.63 -26.69 11.09
N VAL A 288 -4.30 -26.08 10.07
CA VAL A 288 -5.76 -25.84 10.10
C VAL A 288 -6.58 -26.97 9.50
N ARG A 289 -5.94 -28.06 9.02
CA ARG A 289 -6.63 -29.22 8.44
C ARG A 289 -7.80 -29.76 9.28
N PRO A 290 -7.71 -29.81 10.64
CA PRO A 290 -8.83 -30.31 11.46
C PRO A 290 -10.09 -29.45 11.40
N MET A 291 -9.98 -28.20 10.96
CA MET A 291 -11.09 -27.24 10.87
C MET A 291 -11.85 -27.33 9.55
N PHE A 292 -11.26 -27.96 8.52
CA PHE A 292 -11.80 -28.06 7.16
C PHE A 292 -12.05 -29.52 6.77
N GLY A 293 -12.98 -29.76 5.86
CA GLY A 293 -13.36 -31.09 5.43
C GLY A 293 -12.28 -31.83 4.64
N SER A 294 -11.32 -31.09 4.01
CA SER A 294 -10.28 -31.67 3.18
C SER A 294 -8.98 -30.85 3.20
N LEU A 295 -7.85 -31.52 2.92
CA LEU A 295 -6.55 -30.84 2.77
C LEU A 295 -6.58 -29.83 1.60
N ARG A 296 -7.35 -30.10 0.54
CA ARG A 296 -7.49 -29.20 -0.61
C ARG A 296 -8.17 -27.88 -0.19
N GLU A 297 -9.21 -27.97 0.61
CA GLU A 297 -9.94 -26.80 1.12
C GLU A 297 -9.07 -26.01 2.10
N SER A 298 -8.40 -26.69 3.04
CA SER A 298 -7.44 -26.07 3.96
C SER A 298 -6.34 -25.33 3.20
N PHE A 299 -5.79 -25.93 2.14
CA PHE A 299 -4.74 -25.30 1.33
C PHE A 299 -5.29 -24.11 0.53
N HIS A 300 -6.52 -24.18 0.02
CA HIS A 300 -7.17 -23.11 -0.70
C HIS A 300 -7.30 -21.85 0.18
N HIS A 301 -7.89 -21.98 1.37
CA HIS A 301 -8.03 -20.86 2.31
C HIS A 301 -6.69 -20.39 2.87
N ALA A 302 -5.76 -21.31 3.17
CA ALA A 302 -4.42 -20.97 3.63
C ALA A 302 -3.65 -20.16 2.59
N LEU A 303 -3.68 -20.58 1.31
CA LEU A 303 -3.01 -19.86 0.23
C LEU A 303 -3.62 -18.48 0.00
N PHE A 304 -4.96 -18.37 0.06
CA PHE A 304 -5.65 -17.09 -0.05
C PHE A 304 -5.21 -16.14 1.07
N GLN A 305 -5.26 -16.57 2.34
CA GLN A 305 -4.90 -15.71 3.47
C GLN A 305 -3.41 -15.35 3.48
N VAL A 306 -2.53 -16.30 3.16
CA VAL A 306 -1.09 -16.03 3.04
C VAL A 306 -0.84 -15.01 1.91
N ALA A 307 -1.47 -15.18 0.75
CA ALA A 307 -1.35 -14.21 -0.35
C ALA A 307 -1.89 -12.84 0.07
N SER A 308 -3.07 -12.78 0.69
CA SER A 308 -3.69 -11.56 1.17
C SER A 308 -2.81 -10.79 2.15
N ILE A 309 -2.24 -11.46 3.13
CA ILE A 309 -1.44 -10.82 4.19
C ILE A 309 -0.04 -10.43 3.69
N ILE A 310 0.67 -11.29 2.95
CA ILE A 310 2.03 -10.95 2.50
C ILE A 310 2.04 -9.85 1.43
N THR A 311 0.98 -9.78 0.61
CA THR A 311 0.81 -8.70 -0.38
C THR A 311 0.25 -7.44 0.24
N THR A 312 -0.09 -7.50 1.52
CA THR A 312 -0.75 -6.42 2.26
C THR A 312 -2.08 -5.99 1.63
N THR A 313 -2.82 -6.96 1.03
CA THR A 313 -4.11 -6.69 0.43
C THR A 313 -5.22 -6.66 1.47
N GLY A 314 -5.26 -7.62 2.41
CA GLY A 314 -6.22 -7.61 3.51
C GLY A 314 -7.58 -8.26 3.23
N PHE A 315 -7.85 -8.82 2.05
CA PHE A 315 -9.06 -9.60 1.79
C PHE A 315 -9.10 -10.89 2.63
N SER A 316 -10.30 -11.34 2.98
CA SER A 316 -10.53 -12.58 3.72
C SER A 316 -11.57 -13.47 3.06
N THR A 317 -11.36 -14.79 3.13
CA THR A 317 -12.34 -15.82 2.74
C THR A 317 -12.86 -16.58 3.93
N VAL A 318 -12.24 -16.44 5.08
CA VAL A 318 -12.59 -17.05 6.37
C VAL A 318 -12.08 -16.16 7.49
N ASP A 319 -12.69 -16.28 8.67
CA ASP A 319 -12.20 -15.62 9.88
C ASP A 319 -10.95 -16.35 10.41
N PHE A 320 -9.77 -15.86 10.04
CA PHE A 320 -8.51 -16.45 10.47
C PHE A 320 -8.15 -16.16 11.93
N ASP A 321 -8.90 -15.31 12.62
CA ASP A 321 -8.73 -15.13 14.07
C ASP A 321 -9.18 -16.36 14.86
N GLN A 322 -10.05 -17.18 14.28
CA GLN A 322 -10.46 -18.48 14.82
C GLN A 322 -9.40 -19.59 14.63
N TRP A 323 -8.34 -19.34 13.85
CA TRP A 323 -7.32 -20.34 13.54
C TRP A 323 -6.42 -20.64 14.75
N PRO A 324 -5.79 -21.83 14.81
CA PRO A 324 -4.82 -22.15 15.84
C PRO A 324 -3.71 -21.12 15.97
N THR A 325 -3.22 -20.90 17.18
CA THR A 325 -2.21 -19.86 17.51
C THR A 325 -0.99 -19.89 16.60
N PHE A 326 -0.51 -21.08 16.20
CA PHE A 326 0.61 -21.21 15.29
C PHE A 326 0.32 -20.55 13.94
N SER A 327 -0.84 -20.81 13.35
CA SER A 327 -1.24 -20.20 12.05
C SER A 327 -1.40 -18.70 12.18
N ARG A 328 -2.02 -18.20 13.26
CA ARG A 328 -2.12 -16.75 13.53
C ARG A 328 -0.75 -16.09 13.68
N ALA A 329 0.18 -16.73 14.39
CA ALA A 329 1.54 -16.23 14.56
C ALA A 329 2.29 -16.15 13.20
N LEU A 330 2.09 -17.14 12.32
CA LEU A 330 2.66 -17.10 10.96
C LEU A 330 2.08 -15.96 10.13
N LEU A 331 0.76 -15.69 10.22
CA LEU A 331 0.14 -14.55 9.52
C LEU A 331 0.69 -13.22 10.05
N VAL A 332 0.82 -13.06 11.38
CA VAL A 332 1.41 -11.85 11.97
C VAL A 332 2.86 -11.66 11.47
N LEU A 333 3.66 -12.72 11.38
CA LEU A 333 5.02 -12.64 10.84
C LEU A 333 5.02 -12.16 9.37
N LEU A 334 4.06 -12.64 8.56
CA LEU A 334 3.92 -12.22 7.16
C LEU A 334 3.57 -10.73 7.01
N MET A 335 2.82 -10.13 7.95
CA MET A 335 2.53 -8.68 7.94
C MET A 335 3.82 -7.84 7.90
N PHE A 336 4.88 -8.28 8.62
CA PHE A 336 6.16 -7.59 8.63
C PHE A 336 7.00 -7.85 7.38
N ILE A 337 6.91 -9.04 6.77
CA ILE A 337 7.71 -9.39 5.60
C ILE A 337 7.32 -8.51 4.41
N GLY A 338 6.02 -8.44 4.10
CA GLY A 338 5.48 -7.65 3.01
C GLY A 338 5.80 -8.19 1.61
N ALA A 339 5.37 -7.45 0.59
CA ALA A 339 5.56 -7.79 -0.82
C ALA A 339 6.96 -7.44 -1.37
N CYS A 340 7.19 -7.65 -2.67
CA CYS A 340 8.43 -7.27 -3.33
C CYS A 340 8.61 -5.74 -3.39
N ALA A 341 9.85 -5.27 -3.35
CA ALA A 341 10.15 -3.86 -3.62
C ALA A 341 9.76 -3.49 -5.06
N GLY A 342 9.15 -2.31 -5.25
CA GLY A 342 8.63 -1.91 -6.56
C GLY A 342 7.38 -2.66 -7.01
N SER A 343 6.60 -3.18 -6.06
CA SER A 343 5.21 -3.63 -6.21
C SER A 343 4.25 -2.62 -5.56
N THR A 344 2.96 -2.86 -5.65
CA THR A 344 1.93 -2.05 -4.97
C THR A 344 1.82 -2.33 -3.48
N GLY A 345 2.30 -3.48 -2.99
CA GLY A 345 2.19 -3.89 -1.59
C GLY A 345 2.98 -3.03 -0.59
N GLY A 346 2.57 -3.04 0.66
CA GLY A 346 3.20 -2.39 1.82
C GLY A 346 4.26 -3.24 2.51
N GLY A 347 4.45 -3.06 3.82
CA GLY A 347 5.38 -3.79 4.67
C GLY A 347 6.84 -3.37 4.53
N ILE A 348 7.73 -4.05 5.27
CA ILE A 348 9.18 -3.78 5.26
C ILE A 348 9.82 -4.08 3.90
N LYS A 349 9.19 -4.89 3.07
CA LYS A 349 9.60 -5.44 1.77
C LYS A 349 10.52 -6.66 1.87
N CYS A 350 10.18 -7.66 1.06
CA CYS A 350 10.90 -8.93 0.98
C CYS A 350 12.40 -8.74 0.71
N SER A 351 12.80 -7.79 -0.14
CA SER A 351 14.20 -7.47 -0.44
C SER A 351 15.01 -7.05 0.79
N ARG A 352 14.43 -6.23 1.69
CA ARG A 352 15.13 -5.80 2.92
C ARG A 352 15.32 -6.97 3.87
N ILE A 353 14.27 -7.80 4.07
CA ILE A 353 14.37 -9.01 4.90
C ILE A 353 15.44 -9.96 4.37
N LEU A 354 15.47 -10.17 3.03
CA LEU A 354 16.50 -10.99 2.39
C LEU A 354 17.91 -10.44 2.61
N LEU A 355 18.11 -9.12 2.48
CA LEU A 355 19.41 -8.48 2.69
C LEU A 355 19.84 -8.48 4.16
N LEU A 356 18.91 -8.31 5.09
CA LEU A 356 19.18 -8.45 6.53
C LEU A 356 19.61 -9.88 6.87
N GLY A 357 18.91 -10.90 6.36
CA GLY A 357 19.30 -12.30 6.54
C GLY A 357 20.70 -12.61 5.97
N LYS A 358 21.02 -12.05 4.77
CA LYS A 358 22.36 -12.16 4.19
C LYS A 358 23.42 -11.45 5.03
N SER A 359 23.07 -10.32 5.65
CA SER A 359 23.97 -9.57 6.54
C SER A 359 24.28 -10.36 7.81
N VAL A 360 23.26 -10.93 8.45
CA VAL A 360 23.43 -11.79 9.62
C VAL A 360 24.34 -12.98 9.27
N LYS A 361 24.06 -13.68 8.16
CA LYS A 361 24.90 -14.79 7.68
C LYS A 361 26.34 -14.35 7.42
N LYS A 362 26.53 -13.17 6.85
CA LYS A 362 27.88 -12.62 6.62
C LYS A 362 28.62 -12.40 7.95
N GLU A 363 27.99 -11.75 8.91
CA GLU A 363 28.61 -11.47 10.22
C GLU A 363 28.99 -12.76 10.96
N LEU A 364 28.09 -13.77 10.98
CA LEU A 364 28.39 -15.08 11.56
C LEU A 364 29.62 -15.74 10.89
N MET A 365 29.71 -15.66 9.56
CA MET A 365 30.86 -16.21 8.83
C MET A 365 32.15 -15.42 9.09
N CYS A 366 32.09 -14.11 9.29
CA CYS A 366 33.24 -13.29 9.64
C CYS A 366 33.72 -13.57 11.08
N LEU A 367 32.81 -13.90 12.01
CA LEU A 367 33.17 -14.32 13.38
C LEU A 367 33.89 -15.69 13.36
N ILE A 368 33.44 -16.64 12.50
CA ILE A 368 34.09 -17.96 12.37
C ILE A 368 35.43 -17.84 11.63
N HIS A 369 35.49 -16.96 10.63
CA HIS A 369 36.66 -16.77 9.79
C HIS A 369 37.06 -15.28 9.74
N PRO A 370 37.81 -14.75 10.73
CA PRO A 370 38.07 -13.30 10.86
C PRO A 370 38.82 -12.66 9.68
N ARG A 371 39.52 -13.46 8.87
CA ARG A 371 40.24 -12.99 7.67
C ARG A 371 39.37 -13.00 6.40
N LEU A 372 38.12 -13.46 6.50
CA LEU A 372 37.22 -13.58 5.35
C LEU A 372 36.67 -12.20 4.96
N VAL A 373 37.01 -11.72 3.77
CA VAL A 373 36.41 -10.52 3.18
C VAL A 373 35.21 -10.93 2.36
N ARG A 374 34.02 -10.79 2.92
CA ARG A 374 32.75 -11.13 2.23
C ARG A 374 31.90 -9.89 2.02
N VAL A 375 31.32 -9.77 0.82
CA VAL A 375 30.40 -8.71 0.47
C VAL A 375 28.99 -9.27 0.27
N ASN A 376 27.97 -8.52 0.67
CA ASN A 376 26.59 -8.88 0.38
C ASN A 376 26.33 -8.72 -1.12
N LYS A 377 25.66 -9.70 -1.72
CA LYS A 377 25.26 -9.69 -3.13
C LYS A 377 23.76 -9.88 -3.24
N MET A 378 23.15 -9.21 -4.22
CA MET A 378 21.76 -9.40 -4.64
C MET A 378 21.72 -9.48 -6.17
N ASP A 379 21.03 -10.46 -6.70
CA ASP A 379 21.00 -10.76 -8.14
C ASP A 379 22.40 -10.90 -8.78
N GLY A 380 23.37 -11.44 -8.00
CA GLY A 380 24.76 -11.58 -8.41
C GLY A 380 25.60 -10.30 -8.33
N GLN A 381 25.00 -9.15 -8.05
CA GLN A 381 25.69 -7.85 -7.95
C GLN A 381 26.04 -7.51 -6.49
N ARG A 382 27.14 -6.80 -6.29
CA ARG A 382 27.55 -6.31 -4.96
C ARG A 382 26.58 -5.22 -4.50
N VAL A 383 26.08 -5.34 -3.27
CA VAL A 383 25.26 -4.31 -2.63
C VAL A 383 26.19 -3.27 -1.99
N PRO A 384 26.03 -1.96 -2.32
CA PRO A 384 26.82 -0.89 -1.73
C PRO A 384 26.62 -0.79 -0.21
N HIS A 385 27.66 -0.37 0.52
CA HIS A 385 27.56 -0.18 1.96
C HIS A 385 26.51 0.84 2.39
N GLU A 386 26.32 1.89 1.59
CA GLU A 386 25.30 2.92 1.81
C GLU A 386 23.88 2.33 1.83
N VAL A 387 23.58 1.39 0.93
CA VAL A 387 22.30 0.70 0.88
C VAL A 387 22.08 -0.15 2.14
N MET A 388 23.10 -0.90 2.56
CA MET A 388 23.01 -1.69 3.80
C MET A 388 22.83 -0.81 5.03
N ARG A 389 23.56 0.33 5.11
CA ARG A 389 23.38 1.32 6.16
C ARG A 389 21.96 1.89 6.18
N SER A 390 21.42 2.24 5.01
CA SER A 390 20.05 2.75 4.88
C SER A 390 19.01 1.74 5.38
N ILE A 391 19.17 0.44 5.05
CA ILE A 391 18.29 -0.62 5.54
C ILE A 391 18.37 -0.74 7.07
N ASN A 392 19.55 -0.72 7.66
CA ASN A 392 19.69 -0.83 9.10
C ASN A 392 19.06 0.37 9.83
N VAL A 393 19.26 1.60 9.31
CA VAL A 393 18.66 2.81 9.88
C VAL A 393 17.13 2.76 9.73
N PHE A 394 16.62 2.26 8.61
CA PHE A 394 15.18 2.06 8.41
C PHE A 394 14.58 1.12 9.44
N VAL A 395 15.22 -0.04 9.71
CA VAL A 395 14.71 -1.02 10.69
C VAL A 395 14.71 -0.44 12.10
N VAL A 396 15.75 0.31 12.47
CA VAL A 396 15.81 0.99 13.80
C VAL A 396 14.71 2.04 13.92
N ALA A 397 14.52 2.87 12.90
CA ALA A 397 13.45 3.88 12.89
C ALA A 397 12.05 3.22 12.92
N TYR A 398 11.88 2.14 12.15
CA TYR A 398 10.65 1.35 12.14
C TYR A 398 10.32 0.79 13.53
N ALA A 399 11.29 0.14 14.19
CA ALA A 399 11.10 -0.41 15.53
C ALA A 399 10.77 0.69 16.55
N PHE A 400 11.42 1.86 16.45
CA PHE A 400 11.14 2.99 17.34
C PHE A 400 9.71 3.51 17.18
N ILE A 401 9.26 3.73 15.93
CA ILE A 401 7.89 4.18 15.64
C ILE A 401 6.89 3.12 16.12
N PHE A 402 7.12 1.85 15.79
CA PHE A 402 6.25 0.75 16.21
C PHE A 402 6.05 0.70 17.72
N ILE A 403 7.15 0.78 18.50
CA ILE A 403 7.10 0.76 19.97
C ILE A 403 6.36 2.00 20.49
N LEU A 404 6.64 3.19 19.93
CA LEU A 404 6.00 4.42 20.36
C LEU A 404 4.48 4.38 20.09
N SER A 405 4.08 3.98 18.89
CA SER A 405 2.66 3.83 18.53
C SER A 405 1.98 2.80 19.43
N LEU A 406 2.61 1.65 19.66
CA LEU A 406 2.08 0.62 20.56
C LEU A 406 1.85 1.16 21.97
N LEU A 407 2.79 1.90 22.54
CA LEU A 407 2.65 2.49 23.88
C LEU A 407 1.50 3.50 23.94
N ILE A 408 1.34 4.34 22.89
CA ILE A 408 0.24 5.32 22.87
C ILE A 408 -1.11 4.61 22.72
N ILE A 409 -1.22 3.62 21.84
CA ILE A 409 -2.46 2.85 21.65
C ILE A 409 -2.84 2.10 22.92
N SER A 410 -1.88 1.53 23.64
CA SER A 410 -2.12 0.78 24.87
C SER A 410 -2.66 1.62 26.04
N LEU A 411 -2.60 2.96 25.93
CA LEU A 411 -3.26 3.83 26.93
C LEU A 411 -4.79 3.75 26.89
N ASN A 412 -5.35 3.33 25.76
CA ASN A 412 -6.81 3.34 25.52
C ASN A 412 -7.36 1.97 25.09
N CYS A 413 -6.55 0.92 25.12
CA CYS A 413 -6.93 -0.42 24.70
C CYS A 413 -6.40 -1.44 25.70
N GLU A 414 -7.28 -2.29 26.22
CA GLU A 414 -6.97 -3.25 27.30
C GLU A 414 -6.37 -4.57 26.77
N ASP A 415 -6.62 -4.92 25.49
CA ASP A 415 -6.11 -6.14 24.88
C ASP A 415 -4.79 -5.91 24.13
N LEU A 416 -3.72 -6.52 24.63
CA LEU A 416 -2.39 -6.40 24.03
C LEU A 416 -2.33 -6.95 22.59
N VAL A 417 -3.10 -7.98 22.26
CA VAL A 417 -3.13 -8.55 20.91
C VAL A 417 -3.74 -7.55 19.94
N THR A 418 -4.85 -6.92 20.31
CA THR A 418 -5.48 -5.83 19.55
C THR A 418 -4.53 -4.65 19.38
N CYS A 419 -3.89 -4.17 20.46
CA CYS A 419 -2.94 -3.06 20.39
C CYS A 419 -1.76 -3.37 19.46
N PHE A 420 -1.15 -4.54 19.63
CA PHE A 420 0.00 -4.95 18.82
C PHE A 420 -0.37 -5.11 17.34
N THR A 421 -1.47 -5.80 17.06
CA THR A 421 -1.84 -6.08 15.67
C THR A 421 -2.44 -4.87 14.97
N SER A 422 -3.11 -3.94 15.68
CA SER A 422 -3.55 -2.68 15.07
C SER A 422 -2.39 -1.82 14.57
N VAL A 423 -1.31 -1.70 15.38
CA VAL A 423 -0.09 -1.01 14.95
C VAL A 423 0.63 -1.79 13.85
N ALA A 424 0.72 -3.13 13.97
CA ALA A 424 1.36 -3.97 12.97
C ALA A 424 0.68 -3.83 11.60
N THR A 425 -0.65 -3.86 11.55
CA THR A 425 -1.41 -3.78 10.29
C THR A 425 -1.39 -2.38 9.69
N THR A 426 -1.48 -1.33 10.49
CA THR A 426 -1.48 0.06 9.98
C THR A 426 -0.10 0.48 9.52
N LEU A 427 0.96 0.20 10.28
CA LEU A 427 2.33 0.55 9.90
C LEU A 427 2.86 -0.28 8.70
N ASN A 428 2.32 -1.48 8.47
CA ASN A 428 2.65 -2.29 7.29
C ASN A 428 1.61 -2.19 6.17
N ASN A 429 0.53 -1.41 6.34
CA ASN A 429 -0.55 -1.22 5.38
C ASN A 429 -1.20 -2.55 4.94
N VAL A 430 -1.63 -3.39 5.91
CA VAL A 430 -2.20 -4.73 5.68
C VAL A 430 -3.72 -4.76 5.78
N GLY A 431 -4.30 -4.00 6.71
CA GLY A 431 -5.73 -3.91 7.00
C GLY A 431 -6.15 -4.73 8.22
N PRO A 432 -6.55 -5.99 8.08
CA PRO A 432 -7.02 -6.77 9.22
C PRO A 432 -5.88 -7.21 10.15
N GLY A 433 -6.16 -7.15 11.46
CA GLY A 433 -5.31 -7.66 12.53
C GLY A 433 -5.83 -8.93 13.14
N LEU A 434 -5.77 -9.02 14.47
CA LEU A 434 -6.33 -10.09 15.29
C LEU A 434 -7.19 -9.49 16.41
N SER A 435 -8.00 -10.32 17.06
CA SER A 435 -8.90 -9.92 18.14
C SER A 435 -9.88 -8.83 17.67
N LEU A 436 -10.04 -7.71 18.37
CA LEU A 436 -10.97 -6.63 18.01
C LEU A 436 -10.67 -5.93 16.68
N CYS A 437 -9.50 -6.15 16.09
CA CYS A 437 -9.11 -5.68 14.75
C CYS A 437 -9.06 -6.82 13.73
N GLY A 438 -9.67 -7.97 14.02
CA GLY A 438 -9.71 -9.15 13.15
C GLY A 438 -10.41 -8.92 11.82
N PRO A 439 -10.44 -9.93 10.93
CA PRO A 439 -10.96 -9.78 9.56
C PRO A 439 -12.47 -9.50 9.50
N THR A 440 -13.21 -9.79 10.56
CA THR A 440 -14.65 -9.52 10.68
C THR A 440 -14.97 -8.34 11.61
N CYS A 441 -13.93 -7.62 12.06
CA CYS A 441 -14.02 -6.49 12.97
C CYS A 441 -13.59 -5.19 12.28
N ASN A 442 -13.69 -4.06 12.99
CA ASN A 442 -13.34 -2.75 12.48
C ASN A 442 -12.59 -1.91 13.53
N PHE A 443 -12.04 -0.76 13.11
CA PHE A 443 -11.28 0.15 13.96
C PHE A 443 -12.11 1.29 14.58
N GLY A 444 -13.44 1.25 14.43
CA GLY A 444 -14.36 2.30 14.89
C GLY A 444 -14.35 2.54 16.40
N PHE A 445 -14.05 1.51 17.19
CA PHE A 445 -14.02 1.57 18.66
C PHE A 445 -12.85 2.39 19.23
N PHE A 446 -11.79 2.64 18.46
CA PHE A 446 -10.67 3.43 18.94
C PHE A 446 -11.04 4.91 19.16
N PRO A 447 -10.56 5.53 20.24
CA PRO A 447 -10.75 6.97 20.47
C PRO A 447 -9.98 7.82 19.44
N PRO A 448 -10.34 9.11 19.27
CA PRO A 448 -9.73 9.98 18.27
C PRO A 448 -8.21 10.08 18.34
N LEU A 449 -7.62 10.04 19.53
CA LEU A 449 -6.16 10.04 19.70
C LEU A 449 -5.52 8.80 19.07
N SER A 450 -6.06 7.63 19.38
CA SER A 450 -5.57 6.36 18.82
C SER A 450 -5.75 6.31 17.31
N LYS A 451 -6.91 6.76 16.78
CA LYS A 451 -7.13 6.90 15.33
C LYS A 451 -6.10 7.84 14.69
N GLY A 452 -5.75 8.94 15.36
CA GLY A 452 -4.71 9.85 14.87
C GLY A 452 -3.33 9.21 14.77
N VAL A 453 -2.93 8.36 15.75
CA VAL A 453 -1.69 7.59 15.71
C VAL A 453 -1.72 6.57 14.58
N LEU A 454 -2.82 5.82 14.43
CA LEU A 454 -2.95 4.83 13.35
C LEU A 454 -2.96 5.48 11.96
N ILE A 455 -3.56 6.68 11.81
CA ILE A 455 -3.46 7.50 10.59
C ILE A 455 -1.99 7.85 10.28
N PHE A 456 -1.24 8.28 11.29
CA PHE A 456 0.19 8.55 11.13
C PHE A 456 0.95 7.28 10.72
N ASP A 457 0.68 6.14 11.35
CA ASP A 457 1.32 4.86 11.05
C ASP A 457 1.04 4.42 9.60
N MET A 458 -0.20 4.53 9.13
CA MET A 458 -0.57 4.21 7.74
C MET A 458 0.21 5.07 6.73
N LEU A 459 0.30 6.38 6.98
CA LEU A 459 1.05 7.30 6.12
C LEU A 459 2.57 7.04 6.21
N ALA A 460 3.10 6.83 7.41
CA ALA A 460 4.50 6.54 7.63
C ALA A 460 4.92 5.21 6.98
N GLY A 461 4.11 4.18 7.11
CA GLY A 461 4.32 2.88 6.46
C GLY A 461 4.36 2.99 4.95
N ARG A 462 3.36 3.65 4.34
CA ARG A 462 3.26 3.82 2.89
C ARG A 462 4.40 4.65 2.31
N LEU A 463 4.80 5.72 2.99
CA LEU A 463 5.86 6.63 2.57
C LEU A 463 7.26 6.20 3.04
N GLU A 464 7.39 5.00 3.61
CA GLU A 464 8.64 4.43 4.10
C GLU A 464 9.37 5.29 5.14
N LEU A 465 8.61 5.82 6.10
CA LEU A 465 9.00 6.54 7.31
C LEU A 465 9.63 7.90 7.07
N PHE A 466 10.72 7.98 6.29
CA PHE A 466 11.55 9.18 6.19
C PHE A 466 10.83 10.43 5.66
N PRO A 467 9.96 10.37 4.63
CA PRO A 467 9.20 11.53 4.19
C PRO A 467 8.32 12.12 5.30
N MET A 468 7.67 11.26 6.10
CA MET A 468 6.87 11.70 7.25
C MET A 468 7.75 12.29 8.36
N LEU A 469 8.85 11.62 8.73
CA LEU A 469 9.76 12.12 9.77
C LEU A 469 10.39 13.47 9.41
N LEU A 470 10.66 13.70 8.12
CA LEU A 470 11.21 14.97 7.64
C LEU A 470 10.25 16.15 7.84
N LEU A 471 8.93 15.93 7.82
CA LEU A 471 7.95 16.99 8.11
C LEU A 471 8.12 17.56 9.53
N PHE A 472 8.52 16.73 10.49
CA PHE A 472 8.71 17.12 11.89
C PHE A 472 10.12 17.65 12.20
N THR A 473 11.03 17.61 11.20
CA THR A 473 12.42 18.07 11.40
C THR A 473 12.53 19.57 11.10
N PRO A 474 12.87 20.44 12.08
CA PRO A 474 12.91 21.90 11.86
C PRO A 474 13.87 22.34 10.75
N GLY A 475 15.00 21.64 10.56
CA GLY A 475 15.96 21.92 9.49
C GLY A 475 15.41 21.75 8.08
N THR A 476 14.32 20.99 7.93
CA THR A 476 13.64 20.76 6.64
C THR A 476 13.00 22.05 6.12
N TRP A 477 12.50 22.90 6.99
CA TRP A 477 11.76 24.11 6.62
C TRP A 477 12.63 25.35 6.40
N GLN A 478 13.94 25.26 6.71
CA GLN A 478 14.87 26.38 6.54
C GLN A 478 15.08 26.68 5.06
N ARG A 479 15.05 27.96 4.71
CA ARG A 479 15.34 28.45 3.36
C ARG A 479 16.84 28.28 3.09
N ASN A 480 17.23 27.63 2.01
CA ASN A 480 18.64 27.65 1.58
C ASN A 480 19.02 29.11 1.31
N LYS A 481 20.00 29.60 2.04
CA LYS A 481 20.66 30.88 1.74
C LYS A 481 21.46 30.75 0.46
#